data_af6a8ccb5c144e8ac72255647f51b99e
#
_entry.id   af6a8ccb5c144e8ac72255647f51b99e
#
_cell.length_a   1.000
_cell.length_b   1.000
_cell.length_c   1.000
_cell.angle_alpha   90.00
_cell.angle_beta   90.00
_cell.angle_gamma   90.00
#
_symmetry.space_group_name_H-M   'P 1'
#
loop_
_entity.id
_entity.type
_entity.pdbx_description
1 polymer ?
#
loop_
_entity_poly.entity_id
_entity_poly.type
_entity_poly.pdbx_seq_one_letter_code
_entity_poly.pdbx_strand_id
1 'polypeptide(L)'
;MGKIISFSNQKGGVGKTTTCVNLSAYLATKGYKVLIVDLDPQGNATSGLGFAKSEIKNSLYNVMIDDMPIADAVVKTCVENLDLLPSSIDLAGAEVELVYIKDREHVLKRVLEKARGSYDFITIDCPPSLGLLTINALAASDTVIIPIQSEYYALEGLSQLMNTIRLVVKHLNPALKIEGVVLTMSDNRAIISRQISEEIKKFFGKRVYETAIPRNIRLAEAPSHGVPIMLHDTKCTGAKAYLAFTDEFLAKQPAKKR
;
A
#
# COMPACT_ATOMS: atom_id res chain seq x y z
N MET A 1 9.33 -15.23 -8.51
CA MET A 1 7.94 -14.72 -8.52
C MET A 1 7.90 -13.44 -7.73
N GLY A 2 7.19 -12.42 -8.24
CA GLY A 2 7.05 -11.13 -7.58
C GLY A 2 6.38 -11.24 -6.21
N LYS A 3 6.78 -10.39 -5.27
CA LYS A 3 6.20 -10.33 -3.93
C LYS A 3 5.02 -9.36 -3.91
N ILE A 4 3.87 -9.82 -3.40
CA ILE A 4 2.66 -9.01 -3.27
C ILE A 4 2.57 -8.46 -1.84
N ILE A 5 2.44 -7.14 -1.69
CA ILE A 5 2.47 -6.43 -0.41
C ILE A 5 1.28 -5.49 -0.33
N SER A 6 0.39 -5.66 0.64
CA SER A 6 -0.68 -4.70 0.91
C SER A 6 -0.27 -3.66 1.95
N PHE A 7 -0.78 -2.42 1.78
CA PHE A 7 -0.67 -1.34 2.76
C PHE A 7 -2.04 -1.14 3.39
N SER A 8 -2.22 -1.57 4.63
CA SER A 8 -3.53 -1.61 5.26
C SER A 8 -3.53 -0.95 6.64
N ASN A 9 -4.53 -0.12 6.88
CA ASN A 9 -4.93 0.39 8.18
C ASN A 9 -6.36 0.91 8.08
N GLN A 10 -7.21 0.62 9.06
CA GLN A 10 -8.59 1.06 9.09
C GLN A 10 -8.72 2.59 9.23
N LYS A 11 -7.76 3.23 9.91
CA LYS A 11 -7.78 4.69 10.10
C LYS A 11 -7.43 5.39 8.79
N GLY A 12 -8.26 6.37 8.39
CA GLY A 12 -7.96 7.28 7.30
C GLY A 12 -6.82 8.24 7.67
N GLY A 13 -6.09 8.73 6.66
CA GLY A 13 -5.06 9.76 6.85
C GLY A 13 -3.77 9.32 7.53
N VAL A 14 -3.56 8.02 7.78
CA VAL A 14 -2.31 7.50 8.41
C VAL A 14 -1.13 7.35 7.45
N GLY A 15 -1.26 7.80 6.20
CA GLY A 15 -0.19 7.74 5.21
C GLY A 15 -0.06 6.40 4.49
N LYS A 16 -1.13 5.60 4.34
CA LYS A 16 -1.15 4.36 3.54
C LYS A 16 -0.70 4.63 2.11
N THR A 17 -1.47 5.43 1.38
CA THR A 17 -1.19 5.82 0.00
C THR A 17 0.19 6.44 -0.16
N THR A 18 0.55 7.40 0.71
CA THR A 18 1.85 8.05 0.68
C THR A 18 2.98 7.04 0.85
N THR A 19 2.82 6.05 1.74
CA THR A 19 3.84 5.02 1.97
C THR A 19 3.90 4.04 0.80
N CYS A 20 2.75 3.60 0.28
CA CYS A 20 2.66 2.71 -0.88
C CYS A 20 3.35 3.34 -2.09
N VAL A 21 2.98 4.56 -2.47
CA VAL A 21 3.53 5.27 -3.63
C VAL A 21 5.02 5.52 -3.48
N ASN A 22 5.47 6.04 -2.35
CA ASN A 22 6.88 6.42 -2.20
C ASN A 22 7.81 5.21 -2.04
N LEU A 23 7.41 4.16 -1.31
CA LEU A 23 8.19 2.92 -1.28
C LEU A 23 8.31 2.33 -2.68
N SER A 24 7.21 2.24 -3.42
CA SER A 24 7.17 1.69 -4.78
C SER A 24 8.05 2.48 -5.74
N ALA A 25 8.00 3.82 -5.68
CA ALA A 25 8.83 4.69 -6.51
C ALA A 25 10.32 4.51 -6.20
N TYR A 26 10.73 4.46 -4.94
CA TYR A 26 12.13 4.20 -4.59
C TYR A 26 12.59 2.78 -4.94
N LEU A 27 11.72 1.76 -4.83
CA LEU A 27 12.04 0.41 -5.31
C LEU A 27 12.30 0.41 -6.81
N ALA A 28 11.47 1.10 -7.59
CA ALA A 28 11.63 1.22 -9.04
C ALA A 28 12.96 1.87 -9.43
N THR A 29 13.39 2.94 -8.75
CA THR A 29 14.70 3.57 -9.01
C THR A 29 15.89 2.72 -8.60
N LYS A 30 15.68 1.73 -7.75
CA LYS A 30 16.71 0.71 -7.42
C LYS A 30 16.72 -0.47 -8.40
N GLY A 31 16.00 -0.34 -9.53
CA GLY A 31 15.98 -1.32 -10.63
C GLY A 31 15.03 -2.50 -10.43
N TYR A 32 14.07 -2.39 -9.51
CA TYR A 32 13.00 -3.38 -9.38
C TYR A 32 11.82 -2.99 -10.28
N LYS A 33 11.21 -3.99 -10.92
CA LYS A 33 9.94 -3.79 -11.63
C LYS A 33 8.80 -3.82 -10.61
N VAL A 34 8.05 -2.73 -10.50
CA VAL A 34 7.01 -2.55 -9.48
C VAL A 34 5.68 -2.23 -10.13
N LEU A 35 4.61 -2.88 -9.66
CA LEU A 35 3.23 -2.52 -9.97
C LEU A 35 2.57 -1.98 -8.70
N ILE A 36 2.02 -0.77 -8.77
CA ILE A 36 1.06 -0.28 -7.77
C ILE A 36 -0.34 -0.67 -8.21
N VAL A 37 -1.13 -1.22 -7.30
CA VAL A 37 -2.55 -1.49 -7.45
C VAL A 37 -3.30 -0.54 -6.53
N ASP A 38 -4.02 0.41 -7.08
CA ASP A 38 -4.84 1.35 -6.32
C ASP A 38 -6.22 0.73 -6.06
N LEU A 39 -6.40 0.19 -4.86
CA LEU A 39 -7.63 -0.50 -4.44
C LEU A 39 -8.58 0.43 -3.67
N ASP A 40 -8.21 1.69 -3.45
CA ASP A 40 -9.10 2.66 -2.84
C ASP A 40 -9.99 3.30 -3.92
N PRO A 41 -11.33 3.22 -3.81
CA PRO A 41 -12.25 3.92 -4.73
C PRO A 41 -12.01 5.43 -4.81
N GLN A 42 -11.38 6.02 -3.78
CA GLN A 42 -10.98 7.42 -3.81
C GLN A 42 -9.84 7.68 -4.81
N GLY A 43 -9.12 6.67 -5.30
CA GLY A 43 -8.10 6.78 -6.33
C GLY A 43 -6.97 7.76 -5.97
N ASN A 44 -6.54 7.75 -4.72
CA ASN A 44 -5.51 8.69 -4.23
C ASN A 44 -4.11 8.34 -4.74
N ALA A 45 -3.78 7.06 -4.92
CA ALA A 45 -2.53 6.66 -5.55
C ALA A 45 -2.54 7.00 -7.04
N THR A 46 -3.70 6.82 -7.71
CA THR A 46 -3.91 7.16 -9.12
C THR A 46 -3.65 8.65 -9.39
N SER A 47 -4.35 9.52 -8.66
CA SER A 47 -4.16 10.98 -8.81
C SER A 47 -2.79 11.45 -8.34
N GLY A 48 -2.26 10.84 -7.27
CA GLY A 48 -0.92 11.16 -6.74
C GLY A 48 0.24 10.76 -7.65
N LEU A 49 -0.02 9.96 -8.68
CA LEU A 49 0.93 9.62 -9.76
C LEU A 49 0.63 10.33 -11.08
N GLY A 50 -0.23 11.36 -11.07
CA GLY A 50 -0.46 12.27 -12.18
C GLY A 50 -1.56 11.84 -13.15
N PHE A 51 -2.37 10.83 -12.81
CA PHE A 51 -3.48 10.40 -13.66
C PHE A 51 -4.78 11.09 -13.24
N ALA A 52 -5.40 11.83 -14.14
CA ALA A 52 -6.72 12.40 -13.91
C ALA A 52 -7.77 11.28 -13.88
N LYS A 53 -8.51 11.17 -12.78
CA LYS A 53 -9.51 10.09 -12.59
C LYS A 53 -10.58 10.07 -13.70
N SER A 54 -10.92 11.25 -14.23
CA SER A 54 -11.88 11.39 -15.34
C SER A 54 -11.36 10.86 -16.69
N GLU A 55 -10.06 10.64 -16.84
CA GLU A 55 -9.42 10.15 -18.07
C GLU A 55 -9.14 8.64 -18.01
N ILE A 56 -9.34 8.00 -16.85
CA ILE A 56 -9.15 6.56 -16.69
C ILE A 56 -10.30 5.84 -17.41
N LYS A 57 -9.95 5.16 -18.50
CA LYS A 57 -10.90 4.35 -19.28
C LYS A 57 -11.02 2.93 -18.72
N ASN A 58 -9.89 2.33 -18.38
CA ASN A 58 -9.79 0.99 -17.85
C ASN A 58 -9.17 1.05 -16.47
N SER A 59 -9.77 0.41 -15.49
CA SER A 59 -9.38 0.48 -14.10
C SER A 59 -9.37 -0.89 -13.44
N LEU A 60 -8.95 -0.96 -12.20
CA LEU A 60 -9.04 -2.15 -11.38
C LEU A 60 -10.48 -2.70 -11.29
N TYR A 61 -11.51 -1.83 -11.33
CA TYR A 61 -12.90 -2.26 -11.37
C TYR A 61 -13.16 -3.20 -12.57
N ASN A 62 -12.79 -2.78 -13.79
CA ASN A 62 -13.00 -3.59 -14.99
C ASN A 62 -12.25 -4.92 -14.93
N VAL A 63 -11.07 -4.92 -14.34
CA VAL A 63 -10.28 -6.15 -14.19
C VAL A 63 -10.90 -7.12 -13.17
N MET A 64 -11.51 -6.59 -12.09
CA MET A 64 -12.11 -7.42 -11.03
C MET A 64 -13.53 -7.89 -11.35
N ILE A 65 -14.31 -7.08 -12.04
CA ILE A 65 -15.76 -7.29 -12.24
C ILE A 65 -16.07 -7.73 -13.69
N ASP A 66 -15.43 -7.08 -14.68
CA ASP A 66 -15.71 -7.34 -16.09
C ASP A 66 -14.75 -8.38 -16.71
N ASP A 67 -13.91 -9.04 -15.90
CA ASP A 67 -12.90 -10.02 -16.35
C ASP A 67 -11.92 -9.45 -17.40
N MET A 68 -11.70 -8.14 -17.43
CA MET A 68 -10.76 -7.50 -18.34
C MET A 68 -9.33 -8.02 -18.07
N PRO A 69 -8.53 -8.27 -19.12
CA PRO A 69 -7.12 -8.58 -18.92
C PRO A 69 -6.37 -7.46 -18.19
N ILE A 70 -5.62 -7.78 -17.15
CA ILE A 70 -4.89 -6.77 -16.34
C ILE A 70 -3.96 -5.90 -17.19
N ALA A 71 -3.39 -6.46 -18.26
CA ALA A 71 -2.49 -5.73 -19.16
C ALA A 71 -3.17 -4.56 -19.88
N ASP A 72 -4.50 -4.62 -20.08
CA ASP A 72 -5.27 -3.60 -20.77
C ASP A 72 -5.65 -2.42 -19.87
N ALA A 73 -5.48 -2.58 -18.55
CA ALA A 73 -5.76 -1.56 -17.54
C ALA A 73 -4.48 -0.97 -16.90
N VAL A 74 -3.34 -1.64 -17.01
CA VAL A 74 -2.08 -1.14 -16.43
C VAL A 74 -1.55 0.02 -17.28
N VAL A 75 -1.15 1.11 -16.60
CA VAL A 75 -0.58 2.31 -17.21
C VAL A 75 0.86 2.54 -16.74
N LYS A 76 1.69 3.13 -17.60
CA LYS A 76 3.06 3.52 -17.28
C LYS A 76 3.06 4.84 -16.51
N THR A 77 3.80 4.91 -15.41
CA THR A 77 3.96 6.16 -14.65
C THR A 77 5.14 6.99 -15.17
N CYS A 78 5.32 8.18 -14.60
CA CYS A 78 6.48 9.04 -14.86
C CYS A 78 7.80 8.49 -14.26
N VAL A 79 7.74 7.43 -13.45
CA VAL A 79 8.90 6.76 -12.84
C VAL A 79 9.22 5.50 -13.64
N GLU A 80 10.44 5.39 -14.14
CA GLU A 80 10.89 4.19 -14.85
C GLU A 80 10.76 2.95 -13.95
N ASN A 81 10.34 1.81 -14.51
CA ASN A 81 10.07 0.55 -13.82
C ASN A 81 8.91 0.58 -12.81
N LEU A 82 8.11 1.64 -12.78
CA LEU A 82 6.92 1.74 -11.96
C LEU A 82 5.66 1.82 -12.84
N ASP A 83 4.83 0.80 -12.74
CA ASP A 83 3.53 0.75 -13.39
C ASP A 83 2.41 0.95 -12.37
N LEU A 84 1.24 1.36 -12.83
CA LEU A 84 0.04 1.56 -12.03
C LEU A 84 -1.14 0.79 -12.64
N LEU A 85 -1.86 0.03 -11.82
CA LEU A 85 -3.22 -0.40 -12.08
C LEU A 85 -4.15 0.60 -11.36
N PRO A 86 -4.78 1.51 -12.12
CA PRO A 86 -5.47 2.65 -11.53
C PRO A 86 -6.83 2.27 -10.94
N SER A 87 -7.28 3.04 -9.96
CA SER A 87 -8.63 3.00 -9.42
C SER A 87 -9.59 3.88 -10.23
N SER A 88 -10.89 3.59 -10.09
CA SER A 88 -11.99 4.48 -10.49
C SER A 88 -13.04 4.54 -9.39
N ILE A 89 -13.95 5.51 -9.50
CA ILE A 89 -15.07 5.62 -8.56
C ILE A 89 -15.99 4.40 -8.60
N ASP A 90 -16.06 3.69 -9.75
CA ASP A 90 -16.87 2.50 -9.93
C ASP A 90 -16.44 1.36 -8.99
N LEU A 91 -15.17 1.39 -8.53
CA LEU A 91 -14.68 0.41 -7.57
C LEU A 91 -15.46 0.45 -6.23
N ALA A 92 -16.14 1.56 -5.91
CA ALA A 92 -17.06 1.60 -4.77
C ALA A 92 -18.26 0.66 -4.96
N GLY A 93 -18.73 0.50 -6.22
CA GLY A 93 -19.78 -0.46 -6.58
C GLY A 93 -19.32 -1.91 -6.50
N ALA A 94 -18.03 -2.16 -6.70
CA ALA A 94 -17.47 -3.50 -6.68
C ALA A 94 -17.71 -4.24 -5.34
N GLU A 95 -17.76 -3.54 -4.19
CA GLU A 95 -18.08 -4.18 -2.90
C GLU A 95 -19.49 -4.79 -2.88
N VAL A 96 -20.44 -4.21 -3.62
CA VAL A 96 -21.81 -4.72 -3.75
C VAL A 96 -21.85 -5.88 -4.74
N GLU A 97 -21.18 -5.75 -5.88
CA GLU A 97 -21.21 -6.74 -6.95
C GLU A 97 -20.42 -8.00 -6.60
N LEU A 98 -19.30 -7.86 -5.91
CA LEU A 98 -18.51 -8.98 -5.41
C LEU A 98 -19.32 -9.93 -4.51
N VAL A 99 -20.37 -9.44 -3.82
CA VAL A 99 -21.22 -10.30 -2.97
C VAL A 99 -21.84 -11.45 -3.76
N TYR A 100 -22.09 -11.25 -5.05
CA TYR A 100 -22.71 -12.25 -5.94
C TYR A 100 -21.68 -13.14 -6.65
N ILE A 101 -20.39 -12.85 -6.51
CA ILE A 101 -19.32 -13.62 -7.16
C ILE A 101 -18.88 -14.78 -6.26
N LYS A 102 -18.78 -15.96 -6.82
CA LYS A 102 -18.23 -17.14 -6.11
C LYS A 102 -16.75 -16.91 -5.78
N ASP A 103 -16.35 -17.29 -4.56
CA ASP A 103 -14.99 -17.06 -4.03
C ASP A 103 -14.56 -15.59 -4.13
N ARG A 104 -15.50 -14.70 -3.81
CA ARG A 104 -15.38 -13.23 -3.88
C ARG A 104 -14.19 -12.65 -3.13
N GLU A 105 -13.70 -13.33 -2.11
CA GLU A 105 -12.54 -12.93 -1.31
C GLU A 105 -11.21 -13.15 -2.06
N HIS A 106 -11.21 -13.90 -3.16
CA HIS A 106 -10.03 -14.26 -3.94
C HIS A 106 -10.03 -13.67 -5.36
N VAL A 107 -10.94 -12.76 -5.69
CA VAL A 107 -11.01 -12.14 -7.03
C VAL A 107 -9.70 -11.43 -7.36
N LEU A 108 -9.23 -10.54 -6.48
CA LEU A 108 -7.97 -9.83 -6.69
C LEU A 108 -6.77 -10.77 -6.76
N LYS A 109 -6.76 -11.85 -5.97
CA LYS A 109 -5.70 -12.85 -6.04
C LYS A 109 -5.59 -13.47 -7.43
N ARG A 110 -6.73 -13.90 -8.01
CA ARG A 110 -6.76 -14.49 -9.36
C ARG A 110 -6.25 -13.52 -10.43
N VAL A 111 -6.55 -12.24 -10.28
CA VAL A 111 -6.08 -11.18 -11.17
C VAL A 111 -4.56 -11.00 -11.05
N LEU A 112 -4.06 -10.84 -9.84
CA LEU A 112 -2.65 -10.51 -9.61
C LEU A 112 -1.70 -11.69 -9.89
N GLU A 113 -2.14 -12.93 -9.71
CA GLU A 113 -1.34 -14.11 -10.07
C GLU A 113 -0.97 -14.12 -11.57
N LYS A 114 -1.85 -13.61 -12.46
CA LYS A 114 -1.56 -13.48 -13.91
C LYS A 114 -0.43 -12.49 -14.20
N ALA A 115 -0.27 -11.44 -13.38
CA ALA A 115 0.76 -10.42 -13.55
C ALA A 115 2.03 -10.69 -12.73
N ARG A 116 1.96 -11.59 -11.74
CA ARG A 116 2.99 -11.78 -10.72
C ARG A 116 4.38 -12.11 -11.27
N GLY A 117 4.44 -12.78 -12.43
CA GLY A 117 5.70 -13.13 -13.10
C GLY A 117 6.42 -11.94 -13.75
N SER A 118 5.72 -10.84 -14.02
CA SER A 118 6.23 -9.68 -14.74
C SER A 118 6.87 -8.61 -13.82
N TYR A 119 6.62 -8.70 -12.51
CA TYR A 119 7.08 -7.71 -11.53
C TYR A 119 7.91 -8.36 -10.42
N ASP A 120 8.85 -7.60 -9.86
CA ASP A 120 9.58 -7.99 -8.64
C ASP A 120 8.72 -7.75 -7.39
N PHE A 121 7.96 -6.64 -7.39
CA PHE A 121 7.01 -6.28 -6.34
C PHE A 121 5.67 -5.84 -6.93
N ILE A 122 4.58 -6.25 -6.27
CA ILE A 122 3.24 -5.72 -6.50
C ILE A 122 2.78 -5.13 -5.16
N THR A 123 2.50 -3.84 -5.14
CA THR A 123 2.07 -3.11 -3.94
C THR A 123 0.61 -2.74 -4.06
N ILE A 124 -0.18 -2.97 -3.02
CA ILE A 124 -1.63 -2.72 -3.02
C ILE A 124 -1.92 -1.60 -2.01
N ASP A 125 -2.40 -0.46 -2.50
CA ASP A 125 -2.92 0.62 -1.64
C ASP A 125 -4.37 0.31 -1.25
N CYS A 126 -4.62 0.05 0.03
CA CYS A 126 -5.94 -0.35 0.52
C CYS A 126 -6.77 0.85 1.00
N PRO A 127 -8.11 0.80 0.85
CA PRO A 127 -9.01 1.80 1.41
C PRO A 127 -8.95 1.85 2.94
N PRO A 128 -9.43 2.94 3.57
CA PRO A 128 -9.51 3.08 5.03
C PRO A 128 -10.73 2.33 5.61
N SER A 129 -10.91 1.07 5.23
CA SER A 129 -12.01 0.21 5.67
C SER A 129 -11.50 -1.22 5.84
N LEU A 130 -12.23 -2.05 6.55
CA LEU A 130 -11.99 -3.49 6.62
C LEU A 130 -13.07 -4.26 5.84
N GLY A 131 -13.57 -3.66 4.75
CA GLY A 131 -14.55 -4.22 3.83
C GLY A 131 -13.99 -5.30 2.91
N LEU A 132 -14.79 -5.70 1.94
CA LEU A 132 -14.48 -6.82 1.05
C LEU A 132 -13.27 -6.53 0.14
N LEU A 133 -13.03 -5.26 -0.23
CA LEU A 133 -11.84 -4.86 -0.98
C LEU A 133 -10.56 -5.12 -0.15
N THR A 134 -10.53 -4.68 1.12
CA THR A 134 -9.38 -4.94 1.99
C THR A 134 -9.17 -6.43 2.26
N ILE A 135 -10.24 -7.22 2.40
CA ILE A 135 -10.15 -8.67 2.51
C ILE A 135 -9.52 -9.27 1.24
N ASN A 136 -9.92 -8.81 0.05
CA ASN A 136 -9.30 -9.22 -1.22
C ASN A 136 -7.81 -8.88 -1.28
N ALA A 137 -7.41 -7.69 -0.82
CA ALA A 137 -6.00 -7.31 -0.76
C ALA A 137 -5.19 -8.25 0.15
N LEU A 138 -5.69 -8.52 1.36
CA LEU A 138 -5.02 -9.41 2.31
C LEU A 138 -5.01 -10.87 1.84
N ALA A 139 -6.08 -11.34 1.18
CA ALA A 139 -6.15 -12.68 0.61
C ALA A 139 -5.17 -12.87 -0.58
N ALA A 140 -4.87 -11.80 -1.32
CA ALA A 140 -3.94 -11.81 -2.44
C ALA A 140 -2.47 -11.61 -2.03
N SER A 141 -2.21 -11.08 -0.84
CA SER A 141 -0.88 -10.64 -0.43
C SER A 141 -0.02 -11.74 0.19
N ASP A 142 1.29 -11.68 -0.05
CA ASP A 142 2.29 -12.45 0.70
C ASP A 142 2.51 -11.81 2.09
N THR A 143 2.53 -10.47 2.11
CA THR A 143 2.77 -9.72 3.35
C THR A 143 1.97 -8.43 3.40
N VAL A 144 1.77 -7.89 4.62
CA VAL A 144 1.12 -6.61 4.86
C VAL A 144 2.06 -5.66 5.61
N ILE A 145 2.20 -4.43 5.10
CA ILE A 145 2.81 -3.29 5.81
C ILE A 145 1.69 -2.49 6.45
N ILE A 146 1.88 -2.11 7.70
CA ILE A 146 0.90 -1.37 8.50
C ILE A 146 1.46 0.03 8.81
N PRO A 147 1.09 1.06 8.04
CA PRO A 147 1.41 2.44 8.40
C PRO A 147 0.58 2.88 9.61
N ILE A 148 1.23 3.41 10.63
CA ILE A 148 0.58 3.86 11.87
C ILE A 148 1.05 5.27 12.21
N GLN A 149 0.10 6.18 12.38
CA GLN A 149 0.38 7.49 12.93
C GLN A 149 0.45 7.38 14.47
N SER A 150 1.50 7.96 15.08
CA SER A 150 1.72 7.92 16.54
C SER A 150 0.76 8.88 17.29
N GLU A 151 -0.55 8.57 17.27
CA GLU A 151 -1.61 9.31 17.94
C GLU A 151 -2.43 8.41 18.86
N TYR A 152 -3.11 8.99 19.87
CA TYR A 152 -3.81 8.29 20.94
C TYR A 152 -4.76 7.17 20.46
N TYR A 153 -5.55 7.41 19.41
CA TYR A 153 -6.49 6.41 18.87
C TYR A 153 -5.85 5.36 17.96
N ALA A 154 -4.51 5.36 17.80
CA ALA A 154 -3.85 4.41 16.92
C ALA A 154 -4.01 2.95 17.36
N LEU A 155 -4.06 2.69 18.67
CA LEU A 155 -4.11 1.34 19.24
C LEU A 155 -5.48 0.68 19.08
N GLU A 156 -6.59 1.46 19.10
CA GLU A 156 -7.94 0.94 18.93
C GLU A 156 -8.17 0.38 17.52
N GLY A 157 -7.90 1.19 16.48
CA GLY A 157 -8.01 0.75 15.09
C GLY A 157 -7.06 -0.39 14.75
N LEU A 158 -5.90 -0.45 15.43
CA LEU A 158 -4.95 -1.53 15.26
C LEU A 158 -5.50 -2.88 15.72
N SER A 159 -6.24 -2.93 16.83
CA SER A 159 -6.83 -4.16 17.33
C SER A 159 -7.84 -4.77 16.35
N GLN A 160 -8.64 -3.94 15.70
CA GLN A 160 -9.60 -4.40 14.68
C GLN A 160 -8.89 -4.92 13.42
N LEU A 161 -7.86 -4.22 12.92
CA LEU A 161 -7.04 -4.69 11.81
C LEU A 161 -6.37 -6.03 12.13
N MET A 162 -5.80 -6.17 13.34
CA MET A 162 -5.16 -7.42 13.75
C MET A 162 -6.14 -8.59 13.81
N ASN A 163 -7.38 -8.35 14.25
CA ASN A 163 -8.43 -9.37 14.21
C ASN A 163 -8.80 -9.75 12.78
N THR A 164 -8.93 -8.79 11.86
CA THR A 164 -9.17 -9.05 10.44
C THR A 164 -8.03 -9.87 9.83
N ILE A 165 -6.77 -9.49 10.06
CA ILE A 165 -5.61 -10.25 9.58
C ILE A 165 -5.64 -11.69 10.11
N ARG A 166 -5.96 -11.91 11.41
CA ARG A 166 -6.08 -13.27 11.98
C ARG A 166 -7.15 -14.09 11.29
N LEU A 167 -8.31 -13.51 11.00
CA LEU A 167 -9.39 -14.20 10.29
C LEU A 167 -8.99 -14.55 8.87
N VAL A 168 -8.33 -13.64 8.14
CA VAL A 168 -7.81 -13.89 6.80
C VAL A 168 -6.76 -15.01 6.83
N VAL A 169 -5.81 -14.99 7.75
CA VAL A 169 -4.80 -16.05 7.91
C VAL A 169 -5.47 -17.40 8.21
N LYS A 170 -6.49 -17.40 9.05
CA LYS A 170 -7.18 -18.64 9.45
C LYS A 170 -8.01 -19.26 8.32
N HIS A 171 -8.67 -18.45 7.50
CA HIS A 171 -9.72 -18.92 6.59
C HIS A 171 -9.44 -18.73 5.10
N LEU A 172 -8.62 -17.73 4.70
CA LEU A 172 -8.46 -17.32 3.32
C LEU A 172 -7.01 -17.42 2.81
N ASN A 173 -6.03 -16.96 3.61
CA ASN A 173 -4.63 -16.93 3.20
C ASN A 173 -3.68 -17.30 4.37
N PRO A 174 -3.45 -18.59 4.63
CA PRO A 174 -2.57 -19.04 5.71
C PRO A 174 -1.11 -18.58 5.57
N ALA A 175 -0.69 -18.18 4.36
CA ALA A 175 0.67 -17.72 4.08
C ALA A 175 0.90 -16.24 4.40
N LEU A 176 -0.17 -15.45 4.61
CA LEU A 176 -0.06 -14.00 4.88
C LEU A 176 0.74 -13.74 6.16
N LYS A 177 1.73 -12.84 6.05
CA LYS A 177 2.54 -12.40 7.18
C LYS A 177 2.51 -10.88 7.33
N ILE A 178 2.74 -10.40 8.55
CA ILE A 178 3.02 -8.97 8.76
C ILE A 178 4.48 -8.72 8.34
N GLU A 179 4.67 -7.92 7.29
CA GLU A 179 5.98 -7.46 6.82
C GLU A 179 6.62 -6.56 7.84
N GLY A 180 5.85 -5.59 8.30
CA GLY A 180 6.28 -4.65 9.32
C GLY A 180 5.28 -3.53 9.56
N VAL A 181 5.60 -2.74 10.57
CA VAL A 181 4.88 -1.54 10.96
C VAL A 181 5.78 -0.34 10.72
N VAL A 182 5.30 0.66 10.00
CA VAL A 182 5.99 1.92 9.78
C VAL A 182 5.28 3.05 10.52
N LEU A 183 6.03 3.74 11.38
CA LEU A 183 5.52 4.93 12.08
C LEU A 183 5.53 6.11 11.10
N THR A 184 4.38 6.76 10.96
CA THR A 184 4.18 7.88 10.05
C THR A 184 3.83 9.14 10.81
N MET A 185 4.08 10.30 10.18
CA MET A 185 3.84 11.64 10.78
C MET A 185 4.43 11.75 12.18
N SER A 186 5.58 11.10 12.39
CA SER A 186 6.27 11.08 13.68
C SER A 186 6.74 12.47 14.08
N ASP A 187 6.45 12.86 15.32
CA ASP A 187 7.02 14.04 15.96
C ASP A 187 7.65 13.63 17.29
N ASN A 188 8.98 13.48 17.27
CA ASN A 188 9.75 13.07 18.45
C ASN A 188 9.77 14.11 19.59
N ARG A 189 9.27 15.34 19.34
CA ARG A 189 9.17 16.40 20.37
C ARG A 189 7.93 16.21 21.24
N ALA A 190 6.88 15.59 20.70
CA ALA A 190 5.63 15.35 21.41
C ALA A 190 5.75 14.12 22.33
N ILE A 191 5.55 14.31 23.65
CA ILE A 191 5.62 13.24 24.65
C ILE A 191 4.66 12.09 24.32
N ILE A 192 3.43 12.40 23.95
CA ILE A 192 2.40 11.42 23.56
C ILE A 192 2.86 10.58 22.38
N SER A 193 3.45 11.20 21.34
CA SER A 193 3.94 10.49 20.16
C SER A 193 5.02 9.46 20.52
N ARG A 194 5.92 9.81 21.46
CA ARG A 194 6.95 8.89 21.96
C ARG A 194 6.34 7.72 22.74
N GLN A 195 5.43 7.99 23.68
CA GLN A 195 4.77 6.96 24.48
C GLN A 195 4.03 5.95 23.59
N ILE A 196 3.27 6.43 22.61
CA ILE A 196 2.53 5.57 21.66
C ILE A 196 3.50 4.76 20.79
N SER A 197 4.58 5.38 20.32
CA SER A 197 5.62 4.66 19.56
C SER A 197 6.25 3.55 20.38
N GLU A 198 6.50 3.76 21.68
CA GLU A 198 7.00 2.73 22.59
C GLU A 198 5.99 1.58 22.78
N GLU A 199 4.71 1.89 22.94
CA GLU A 199 3.66 0.85 23.04
C GLU A 199 3.54 0.03 21.73
N ILE A 200 3.61 0.67 20.56
CA ILE A 200 3.64 -0.02 19.28
C ILE A 200 4.88 -0.92 19.18
N LYS A 201 6.06 -0.43 19.61
CA LYS A 201 7.30 -1.20 19.64
C LYS A 201 7.22 -2.38 20.61
N LYS A 202 6.59 -2.22 21.79
CA LYS A 202 6.34 -3.33 22.72
C LYS A 202 5.45 -4.40 22.10
N PHE A 203 4.38 -4.02 21.37
CA PHE A 203 3.44 -4.95 20.80
C PHE A 203 4.00 -5.71 19.59
N PHE A 204 4.67 -5.02 18.66
CA PHE A 204 5.17 -5.60 17.42
C PHE A 204 6.63 -6.06 17.46
N GLY A 205 7.39 -5.60 18.44
CA GLY A 205 8.81 -5.93 18.59
C GLY A 205 9.63 -5.56 17.35
N LYS A 206 10.41 -6.51 16.87
CA LYS A 206 11.29 -6.35 15.69
C LYS A 206 10.57 -6.11 14.37
N ARG A 207 9.24 -6.18 14.34
CA ARG A 207 8.45 -5.88 13.13
C ARG A 207 8.25 -4.38 12.93
N VAL A 208 8.51 -3.53 13.93
CA VAL A 208 8.50 -2.07 13.73
C VAL A 208 9.78 -1.69 13.00
N TYR A 209 9.63 -0.95 11.89
CA TYR A 209 10.78 -0.39 11.18
C TYR A 209 11.47 0.66 12.06
N GLU A 210 12.80 0.68 12.01
CA GLU A 210 13.58 1.68 12.74
C GLU A 210 13.37 3.07 12.15
N THR A 211 13.20 3.12 10.83
CA THR A 211 12.91 4.35 10.10
C THR A 211 11.47 4.78 10.33
N ALA A 212 11.30 5.95 10.94
CA ALA A 212 10.00 6.62 11.06
C ALA A 212 9.87 7.73 10.01
N ILE A 213 8.68 7.88 9.43
CA ILE A 213 8.37 8.95 8.46
C ILE A 213 7.92 10.19 9.23
N PRO A 214 8.64 11.31 9.15
CA PRO A 214 8.28 12.52 9.87
C PRO A 214 7.04 13.19 9.26
N ARG A 215 6.35 14.02 10.04
CA ARG A 215 5.38 14.97 9.49
C ARG A 215 6.14 15.96 8.61
N ASN A 216 5.76 16.04 7.34
CA ASN A 216 6.44 16.88 6.35
C ASN A 216 5.44 17.42 5.33
N ILE A 217 5.39 18.73 5.14
CA ILE A 217 4.44 19.39 4.24
C ILE A 217 4.68 18.99 2.76
N ARG A 218 5.94 18.75 2.36
CA ARG A 218 6.27 18.35 0.98
C ARG A 218 5.66 17.00 0.61
N LEU A 219 5.51 16.09 1.60
CA LEU A 219 4.79 14.82 1.40
C LEU A 219 3.29 15.02 1.15
N ALA A 220 2.69 16.08 1.68
CA ALA A 220 1.30 16.41 1.42
C ALA A 220 1.12 17.17 0.09
N GLU A 221 2.13 17.92 -0.34
CA GLU A 221 2.11 18.70 -1.59
C GLU A 221 2.39 17.82 -2.82
N ALA A 222 3.31 16.87 -2.74
CA ALA A 222 3.75 16.04 -3.88
C ALA A 222 2.58 15.41 -4.67
N PRO A 223 1.53 14.84 -4.04
CA PRO A 223 0.38 14.29 -4.76
C PRO A 223 -0.38 15.34 -5.58
N SER A 224 -0.42 16.61 -5.16
CA SER A 224 -1.08 17.69 -5.94
C SER A 224 -0.33 18.03 -7.22
N HIS A 225 0.96 17.66 -7.29
CA HIS A 225 1.78 17.75 -8.51
C HIS A 225 1.80 16.46 -9.32
N GLY A 226 1.08 15.42 -8.88
CA GLY A 226 1.01 14.13 -9.57
C GLY A 226 2.31 13.34 -9.59
N VAL A 227 3.19 13.54 -8.61
CA VAL A 227 4.51 12.90 -8.56
C VAL A 227 4.85 12.38 -7.16
N PRO A 228 5.65 11.29 -7.05
CA PRO A 228 6.18 10.87 -5.76
C PRO A 228 7.17 11.88 -5.20
N ILE A 229 7.41 11.84 -3.88
CA ILE A 229 8.23 12.83 -3.17
C ILE A 229 9.63 13.01 -3.77
N MET A 230 10.22 11.94 -4.28
CA MET A 230 11.55 11.95 -4.86
C MET A 230 11.67 12.80 -6.13
N LEU A 231 10.55 13.02 -6.86
CA LEU A 231 10.50 13.90 -8.01
C LEU A 231 10.04 15.33 -7.64
N HIS A 232 9.40 15.50 -6.49
CA HIS A 232 8.94 16.79 -5.99
C HIS A 232 10.03 17.53 -5.22
N ASP A 233 10.62 16.90 -4.19
CA ASP A 233 11.69 17.48 -3.36
C ASP A 233 12.58 16.37 -2.76
N THR A 234 13.71 16.10 -3.42
CA THR A 234 14.68 15.08 -2.97
C THR A 234 15.40 15.44 -1.67
N LYS A 235 15.44 16.73 -1.30
CA LYS A 235 16.22 17.21 -0.17
C LYS A 235 15.43 17.27 1.14
N CYS A 236 14.10 17.22 1.07
CA CYS A 236 13.24 17.29 2.25
C CYS A 236 13.42 16.06 3.17
N THR A 237 13.05 16.23 4.42
CA THR A 237 13.16 15.15 5.43
C THR A 237 12.27 13.96 5.09
N GLY A 238 11.12 14.19 4.44
CA GLY A 238 10.20 13.15 3.98
C GLY A 238 10.83 12.24 2.92
N ALA A 239 11.49 12.84 1.90
CA ALA A 239 12.18 12.10 0.85
C ALA A 239 13.31 11.24 1.41
N LYS A 240 14.14 11.81 2.28
CA LYS A 240 15.23 11.10 2.94
C LYS A 240 14.72 9.94 3.81
N ALA A 241 13.60 10.14 4.51
CA ALA A 241 13.00 9.10 5.34
C ALA A 241 12.45 7.94 4.49
N TYR A 242 11.77 8.21 3.36
CA TYR A 242 11.31 7.14 2.47
C TYR A 242 12.45 6.40 1.78
N LEU A 243 13.54 7.09 1.42
CA LEU A 243 14.73 6.42 0.91
C LEU A 243 15.31 5.47 1.97
N ALA A 244 15.52 5.94 3.21
CA ALA A 244 16.03 5.12 4.31
C ALA A 244 15.09 3.95 4.64
N PHE A 245 13.76 4.17 4.63
CA PHE A 245 12.76 3.12 4.80
C PHE A 245 12.85 2.06 3.69
N THR A 246 13.06 2.49 2.45
CA THR A 246 13.24 1.56 1.31
C THR A 246 14.49 0.72 1.46
N ASP A 247 15.60 1.31 1.92
CA ASP A 247 16.84 0.58 2.19
C ASP A 247 16.66 -0.44 3.33
N GLU A 248 15.99 -0.04 4.41
CA GLU A 248 15.67 -0.93 5.53
C GLU A 248 14.72 -2.06 5.10
N PHE A 249 13.71 -1.76 4.28
CA PHE A 249 12.81 -2.75 3.71
C PHE A 249 13.58 -3.78 2.88
N LEU A 250 14.45 -3.31 1.96
CA LEU A 250 15.24 -4.20 1.10
C LEU A 250 16.22 -5.06 1.88
N ALA A 251 16.82 -4.55 2.95
CA ALA A 251 17.72 -5.31 3.81
C ALA A 251 17.02 -6.52 4.49
N LYS A 252 15.69 -6.46 4.63
CA LYS A 252 14.87 -7.56 5.18
C LYS A 252 14.38 -8.54 4.10
N GLN A 253 14.59 -8.22 2.80
CA GLN A 253 14.20 -9.09 1.70
C GLN A 253 15.30 -10.09 1.36
N PRO A 254 14.94 -11.28 0.83
CA PRO A 254 15.94 -12.17 0.24
C PRO A 254 16.64 -11.47 -0.92
N ALA A 255 17.95 -11.69 -1.04
CA ALA A 255 18.74 -11.11 -2.12
C ALA A 255 18.11 -11.42 -3.49
N LYS A 256 18.04 -10.39 -4.37
CA LYS A 256 17.57 -10.59 -5.75
C LYS A 256 18.49 -11.62 -6.42
N LYS A 257 17.94 -12.78 -6.77
CA LYS A 257 18.68 -13.72 -7.62
C LYS A 257 18.86 -13.02 -8.97
N ARG A 258 20.12 -12.69 -9.28
CA ARG A 258 20.51 -12.16 -10.60
C ARG A 258 20.33 -13.19 -11.68
#